data_6f259e45c20f9ab3b9822cbaedc28970
#
_entry.id   6f259e45c20f9ab3b9822cbaedc28970
#
_cell.length_a   1.000
_cell.length_b   1.000
_cell.length_c   1.000
_cell.angle_alpha   90.00
_cell.angle_beta   90.00
_cell.angle_gamma   90.00
#
_symmetry.space_group_name_H-M   'P 1'
#
loop_
_entity.id
_entity.type
_entity.pdbx_description
1 polymer ?
#
loop_
_entity_poly.entity_id
_entity_poly.type
_entity_poly.pdbx_seq_one_letter_code
_entity_poly.pdbx_strand_id
1 'polypeptide(L)'
;MFDVTPLENLFIEEYMLRAPGDFVKVYIYGLRLCYHPVEDATVPAISRALGLEEKTVLDAFAYWERVGVLRRIADNPPAYSFFNLKEAMLTGKAEG
;
A
#
# COMPACT_ATOMS: atom_id res chain seq x y z
N MET A 1 -17.04 10.25 15.00
CA MET A 1 -16.26 9.52 13.97
C MET A 1 -14.79 9.87 14.07
N PHE A 2 -13.96 8.89 13.98
CA PHE A 2 -12.51 9.11 14.10
C PHE A 2 -11.87 9.14 12.72
N ASP A 3 -10.94 10.06 12.55
CA ASP A 3 -10.15 10.15 11.32
C ASP A 3 -8.90 9.30 11.50
N VAL A 4 -9.06 8.00 11.29
CA VAL A 4 -7.97 7.06 11.50
C VAL A 4 -7.84 6.13 10.30
N THR A 5 -6.65 5.57 10.15
CA THR A 5 -6.38 4.54 9.15
C THR A 5 -5.99 3.27 9.89
N PRO A 6 -6.85 2.24 9.88
CA PRO A 6 -6.50 1.01 10.58
C PRO A 6 -5.36 0.29 9.87
N LEU A 7 -4.41 -0.20 10.66
CA LEU A 7 -3.27 -0.94 10.16
C LEU A 7 -3.26 -2.30 10.85
N GLU A 8 -3.34 -3.37 10.07
CA GLU A 8 -3.43 -4.69 10.65
C GLU A 8 -2.13 -5.07 11.34
N ASN A 9 -2.27 -5.68 12.51
CA ASN A 9 -1.10 -6.15 13.24
C ASN A 9 -0.30 -7.16 12.44
N LEU A 10 -0.96 -7.95 11.61
CA LEU A 10 -0.27 -8.91 10.77
C LEU A 10 0.71 -8.22 9.82
N PHE A 11 0.33 -7.06 9.28
CA PHE A 11 1.26 -6.30 8.46
C PHE A 11 2.48 -5.89 9.27
N ILE A 12 2.26 -5.38 10.47
CA ILE A 12 3.34 -4.91 11.32
C ILE A 12 4.29 -6.05 11.68
N GLU A 13 3.73 -7.21 11.99
CA GLU A 13 4.51 -8.32 12.50
C GLU A 13 5.20 -9.14 11.44
N GLU A 14 4.59 -9.23 10.24
CA GLU A 14 5.10 -10.13 9.21
C GLU A 14 5.67 -9.44 7.99
N TYR A 15 5.08 -8.33 7.58
CA TYR A 15 5.45 -7.71 6.30
C TYR A 15 6.36 -6.50 6.48
N MET A 16 6.07 -5.67 7.48
CA MET A 16 6.81 -4.43 7.67
C MET A 16 8.28 -4.69 7.99
N LEU A 17 8.54 -5.72 8.78
CA LEU A 17 9.88 -5.95 9.31
C LEU A 17 10.90 -6.27 8.22
N ARG A 18 10.43 -6.74 7.07
CA ARG A 18 11.31 -7.17 5.98
C ARG A 18 11.46 -6.13 4.89
N ALA A 19 10.73 -5.03 4.98
CA ALA A 19 10.65 -4.07 3.89
C ALA A 19 11.48 -2.84 4.17
N PRO A 20 11.99 -2.18 3.13
CA PRO A 20 12.63 -0.87 3.32
C PRO A 20 11.64 0.13 3.90
N GLY A 21 12.16 1.03 4.74
CA GLY A 21 11.30 2.00 5.41
C GLY A 21 10.52 2.88 4.47
N ASP A 22 11.14 3.29 3.35
CA ASP A 22 10.43 4.12 2.37
C ASP A 22 9.24 3.36 1.79
N PHE A 23 9.36 2.06 1.58
CA PHE A 23 8.28 1.24 1.06
C PHE A 23 7.16 1.12 2.08
N VAL A 24 7.50 1.04 3.37
CA VAL A 24 6.49 1.02 4.43
C VAL A 24 5.70 2.32 4.44
N LYS A 25 6.38 3.45 4.27
CA LYS A 25 5.69 4.74 4.18
C LYS A 25 4.68 4.76 3.04
N VAL A 26 5.08 4.24 1.89
CA VAL A 26 4.19 4.21 0.73
C VAL A 26 2.97 3.33 1.00
N TYR A 27 3.18 2.18 1.63
CA TYR A 27 2.06 1.28 1.95
C TYR A 27 1.06 1.97 2.88
N ILE A 28 1.56 2.56 3.96
CA ILE A 28 0.69 3.18 4.95
C ILE A 28 -0.05 4.37 4.34
N TYR A 29 0.64 5.19 3.57
CA TYR A 29 0.00 6.35 2.96
C TYR A 29 -1.05 5.91 1.94
N GLY A 30 -0.75 4.89 1.14
CA GLY A 30 -1.71 4.34 0.21
C GLY A 30 -2.93 3.77 0.90
N LEU A 31 -2.72 3.08 2.02
CA LEU A 31 -3.82 2.56 2.80
C LEU A 31 -4.70 3.69 3.33
N ARG A 32 -4.08 4.77 3.78
CA ARG A 32 -4.82 5.94 4.22
C ARG A 32 -5.72 6.49 3.12
N LEU A 33 -5.21 6.53 1.90
CA LEU A 33 -6.01 7.01 0.77
C LEU A 33 -7.15 6.08 0.42
N CYS A 34 -7.00 4.78 0.71
CA CYS A 34 -8.09 3.83 0.50
C CYS A 34 -9.22 4.05 1.49
N TYR A 35 -8.88 4.33 2.75
CA TYR A 35 -9.90 4.54 3.77
C TYR A 35 -10.51 5.93 3.72
N HIS A 36 -9.73 6.92 3.31
CA HIS A 36 -10.19 8.30 3.24
C HIS A 36 -9.74 8.91 1.92
N PRO A 37 -10.44 8.60 0.83
CA PRO A 37 -10.00 9.04 -0.50
C PRO A 37 -9.93 10.55 -0.62
N VAL A 38 -8.98 11.02 -1.39
CA VAL A 38 -8.83 12.42 -1.74
C VAL A 38 -8.81 12.54 -3.26
N GLU A 39 -9.01 13.77 -3.76
CA GLU A 39 -9.09 13.97 -5.19
C GLU A 39 -7.80 13.65 -5.92
N ASP A 40 -6.68 14.01 -5.30
CA ASP A 40 -5.38 13.87 -5.96
C ASP A 40 -4.60 12.71 -5.32
N ALA A 41 -5.01 11.49 -5.68
CA ALA A 41 -4.37 10.28 -5.17
C ALA A 41 -3.49 9.65 -6.25
N THR A 42 -2.64 10.45 -6.87
CA THR A 42 -1.77 10.00 -7.96
C THR A 42 -0.38 9.71 -7.43
N VAL A 43 0.41 9.00 -8.23
CA VAL A 43 1.81 8.74 -7.88
C VAL A 43 2.58 10.03 -7.63
N PRO A 44 2.46 11.06 -8.52
CA PRO A 44 3.14 12.32 -8.21
C PRO A 44 2.70 12.96 -6.91
N ALA A 45 1.39 12.88 -6.58
CA ALA A 45 0.90 13.46 -5.33
C ALA A 45 1.46 12.71 -4.12
N ILE A 46 1.51 11.39 -4.19
CA ILE A 46 2.09 10.59 -3.12
C ILE A 46 3.57 10.89 -2.97
N SER A 47 4.28 11.01 -4.08
CA SER A 47 5.69 11.36 -4.11
C SER A 47 5.93 12.67 -3.38
N ARG A 48 5.13 13.70 -3.68
CA ARG A 48 5.28 14.99 -3.02
C ARG A 48 4.97 14.90 -1.53
N ALA A 49 3.90 14.19 -1.19
CA ALA A 49 3.47 14.09 0.20
C ALA A 49 4.53 13.42 1.08
N LEU A 50 5.17 12.40 0.55
CA LEU A 50 6.15 11.62 1.31
C LEU A 50 7.58 12.11 1.15
N GLY A 51 7.82 13.01 0.22
CA GLY A 51 9.19 13.47 -0.05
C GLY A 51 10.04 12.39 -0.69
N LEU A 52 9.44 11.54 -1.51
CA LEU A 52 10.13 10.47 -2.20
C LEU A 52 10.07 10.69 -3.70
N GLU A 53 11.01 10.13 -4.43
CA GLU A 53 10.96 10.16 -5.89
C GLU A 53 9.80 9.29 -6.39
N GLU A 54 9.24 9.67 -7.54
CA GLU A 54 8.14 8.89 -8.11
C GLU A 54 8.57 7.45 -8.40
N LYS A 55 9.82 7.27 -8.83
CA LYS A 55 10.34 5.93 -9.07
C LYS A 55 10.31 5.09 -7.79
N THR A 56 10.67 5.70 -6.67
CA THR A 56 10.63 5.01 -5.39
C THR A 56 9.22 4.60 -5.02
N VAL A 57 8.24 5.49 -5.27
CA VAL A 57 6.84 5.18 -5.00
C VAL A 57 6.38 4.00 -5.87
N LEU A 58 6.74 4.02 -7.15
CA LEU A 58 6.37 2.93 -8.05
C LEU A 58 7.05 1.61 -7.66
N ASP A 59 8.33 1.69 -7.28
CA ASP A 59 9.05 0.51 -6.82
C ASP A 59 8.41 -0.07 -5.56
N ALA A 60 7.94 0.80 -4.67
CA ALA A 60 7.27 0.36 -3.45
C ALA A 60 5.98 -0.39 -3.78
N PHE A 61 5.16 0.15 -4.67
CA PHE A 61 3.93 -0.53 -5.06
C PHE A 61 4.22 -1.87 -5.72
N ALA A 62 5.27 -1.93 -6.56
CA ALA A 62 5.65 -3.19 -7.19
C ALA A 62 6.10 -4.21 -6.13
N TYR A 63 6.82 -3.75 -5.12
CA TYR A 63 7.26 -4.62 -4.03
C TYR A 63 6.07 -5.20 -3.28
N TRP A 64 5.12 -4.33 -2.90
CA TRP A 64 3.95 -4.77 -2.14
C TRP A 64 3.04 -5.67 -2.97
N GLU A 65 2.97 -5.42 -4.28
CA GLU A 65 2.23 -6.30 -5.17
C GLU A 65 2.88 -7.68 -5.23
N ARG A 66 4.21 -7.70 -5.31
CA ARG A 66 4.95 -8.94 -5.42
C ARG A 66 4.81 -9.81 -4.17
N VAL A 67 4.80 -9.17 -2.98
CA VAL A 67 4.64 -9.96 -1.76
C VAL A 67 3.18 -10.26 -1.44
N GLY A 68 2.24 -9.77 -2.25
CA GLY A 68 0.87 -10.21 -2.18
C GLY A 68 -0.04 -9.43 -1.24
N VAL A 69 0.34 -8.21 -0.85
CA VAL A 69 -0.50 -7.42 0.07
C VAL A 69 -1.36 -6.41 -0.67
N LEU A 70 -1.10 -6.21 -1.96
CA LEU A 70 -1.99 -5.41 -2.79
C LEU A 70 -1.91 -5.90 -4.23
N ARG A 71 -2.83 -5.44 -5.06
CA ARG A 71 -2.90 -5.84 -6.46
C ARG A 71 -3.16 -4.61 -7.31
N ARG A 72 -2.45 -4.55 -8.45
CA ARG A 72 -2.72 -3.50 -9.42
C ARG A 72 -4.00 -3.82 -10.16
N ILE A 73 -4.92 -2.88 -10.19
CA ILE A 73 -6.22 -3.06 -10.85
C ILE A 73 -6.37 -2.20 -12.10
N ALA A 74 -5.42 -1.28 -12.34
CA ALA A 74 -5.41 -0.47 -13.54
C ALA A 74 -3.97 0.00 -13.77
N ASP A 75 -3.62 0.25 -15.03
CA ASP A 75 -2.25 0.57 -15.40
C ASP A 75 -2.03 2.04 -15.74
N ASN A 76 -3.03 2.71 -16.26
CA ASN A 76 -2.84 4.06 -16.78
C ASN A 76 -4.06 4.90 -16.50
N PRO A 77 -4.09 5.62 -15.38
CA PRO A 77 -3.03 5.68 -14.36
C PRO A 77 -3.04 4.44 -13.47
N PRO A 78 -1.93 4.18 -12.78
CA PRO A 78 -1.87 3.02 -11.88
C PRO A 78 -2.89 3.13 -10.75
N ALA A 79 -3.58 2.04 -10.48
CA ALA A 79 -4.52 1.97 -9.38
C ALA A 79 -4.36 0.63 -8.69
N TYR A 80 -4.54 0.62 -7.35
CA TYR A 80 -4.23 -0.56 -6.54
C TYR A 80 -5.37 -0.86 -5.59
N SER A 81 -5.51 -2.15 -5.28
CA SER A 81 -6.45 -2.64 -4.28
C SER A 81 -5.67 -3.32 -3.18
N PHE A 82 -5.99 -2.97 -1.93
CA PHE A 82 -5.31 -3.54 -0.76
C PHE A 82 -6.09 -4.72 -0.24
N PHE A 83 -5.39 -5.80 0.06
CA PHE A 83 -6.02 -7.02 0.56
C PHE A 83 -6.24 -6.93 2.07
N ASN A 84 -7.24 -7.69 2.53
CA ASN A 84 -7.37 -7.99 3.95
C ASN A 84 -6.32 -9.06 4.26
N LEU A 85 -5.25 -8.66 4.97
CA LEU A 85 -4.10 -9.52 5.14
C LEU A 85 -4.40 -10.76 5.97
N LYS A 86 -5.25 -10.61 6.98
CA LYS A 86 -5.62 -11.75 7.81
C LYS A 86 -6.33 -12.80 6.98
N GLU A 87 -7.26 -12.36 6.16
CA GLU A 87 -8.01 -13.28 5.30
C GLU A 87 -7.09 -13.92 4.26
N ALA A 88 -6.20 -13.12 3.67
CA ALA A 88 -5.28 -13.64 2.67
C ALA A 88 -4.38 -14.72 3.26
N MET A 89 -3.87 -14.50 4.48
CA MET A 89 -3.02 -15.48 5.13
C MET A 89 -3.77 -16.76 5.44
N LEU A 90 -5.01 -16.65 5.92
CA LEU A 90 -5.78 -17.82 6.28
C LEU A 90 -6.13 -18.68 5.07
N THR A 91 -6.37 -18.05 3.94
CA THR A 91 -6.75 -18.78 2.72
C THR A 91 -5.57 -19.17 1.85
N GLY A 92 -4.41 -18.61 2.13
CA GLY A 92 -3.25 -18.83 1.28
C GLY A 92 -3.33 -18.14 -0.06
N LYS A 93 -4.12 -17.08 -0.15
CA LYS A 93 -4.38 -16.40 -1.43
C LYS A 93 -3.92 -14.96 -1.38
N ALA A 94 -2.72 -14.75 -0.87
CA ALA A 94 -2.17 -13.39 -0.85
C ALA A 94 -2.01 -12.80 -2.23
N GLU A 95 -1.89 -13.64 -3.24
CA GLU A 95 -1.75 -13.16 -4.60
C GLU A 95 -3.08 -12.66 -5.17
N GLY A 96 -4.14 -12.88 -4.48
CA GLY A 96 -5.44 -12.43 -4.95
C GLY A 96 -6.02 -13.28 -6.02
#